data_3e06fe07541965101941c58ddd3bb274
#
_entry.id   3e06fe07541965101941c58ddd3bb274
#
_cell.length_a   1.000
_cell.length_b   1.000
_cell.length_c   1.000
_cell.angle_alpha   90.00
_cell.angle_beta   90.00
_cell.angle_gamma   90.00
#
_symmetry.space_group_name_H-M   'P 1'
#
loop_
_entity.id
_entity.type
_entity.pdbx_description
1 polymer ?
#
loop_
_entity_poly.entity_id
_entity_poly.type
_entity_poly.pdbx_seq_one_letter_code
_entity_poly.pdbx_strand_id
1 'polypeptide(L)'
;MYRTHTCGELRASHAGQTVTLAGWVNRRRDHGGVAFFDLRDRSGHVQVTINPDLPKETLDIVANIRFEWVLQVEGQVQRRPEGMENPKMATGEIEVIAKNITVLNPSKTPPFMVNSDTDLPDENARLKYRYIDLRRERMTRNMVLRHKVIKFMRDYLDKEGFIEIETPIMFKATPEGARDYLVPSRLFPGQFYALPQSPQQLKQLLMVAGMDKYFQIARCFRDEDLRGDRQPEFTQLDLEMSFVQRDDVLALVEGLYTAMIPDVAPNKRLLSTPWRKISYREAMEKYGSDKPDLRFGMELTDVSEVFAKSEFKVFKSALEAGGVIKCIVAPKSAEMSRKELDALTEVAKSFGAKGMPYLTVTAEGVKGSVAKFVTEEEVAALKSKTGAEVGDLIVFAADAKAVVNKTLGGLRLWFRDKLNLADKDLMAFAWVVDFPFFAWNEETQAWESEHHPFTMPKMEDLPKFDTNPGEVFSDAYDMVCNGYEMASGSIRIHRRDIQMKMFQMLGLSDADIQAKFGHMLEAFEYGAPPHGGMAPGIDRLIMLLADEPNIREVIAFPKNQAGRDVMADAPSEVEPKQLKELHIKFS
;
A
#
# COMPACT_ATOMS: atom_id res chain seq x y z
N MET A 1 -11.91 -36.98 13.84
CA MET A 1 -11.05 -35.78 13.58
C MET A 1 -9.74 -36.30 13.02
N TYR A 2 -9.19 -35.69 11.95
CA TYR A 2 -7.96 -36.19 11.31
C TYR A 2 -6.68 -35.85 12.07
N ARG A 3 -6.72 -35.01 13.09
CA ARG A 3 -5.54 -34.64 13.90
C ARG A 3 -5.93 -34.26 15.31
N THR A 4 -5.06 -34.54 16.28
CA THR A 4 -5.15 -34.10 17.67
C THR A 4 -4.43 -32.78 17.89
N HIS A 5 -3.32 -32.59 17.17
CA HIS A 5 -2.46 -31.40 17.26
C HIS A 5 -2.11 -30.87 15.87
N THR A 6 -1.73 -29.59 15.79
CA THR A 6 -1.11 -29.02 14.59
C THR A 6 0.39 -29.34 14.57
N CYS A 7 1.02 -29.28 13.37
CA CYS A 7 2.43 -29.60 13.23
C CYS A 7 3.35 -28.64 13.98
N GLY A 8 3.02 -27.36 13.99
CA GLY A 8 3.88 -26.33 14.56
C GLY A 8 3.65 -26.06 16.05
N GLU A 9 2.61 -26.62 16.69
CA GLU A 9 2.36 -26.36 18.13
C GLU A 9 3.13 -27.26 19.09
N LEU A 10 3.66 -28.39 18.60
CA LEU A 10 4.37 -29.34 19.44
C LEU A 10 5.64 -28.75 20.04
N ARG A 11 5.88 -29.10 21.33
CA ARG A 11 7.06 -28.65 22.10
C ARG A 11 7.56 -29.80 22.96
N ALA A 12 8.70 -29.61 23.62
CA ALA A 12 9.29 -30.56 24.55
C ALA A 12 8.34 -31.00 25.68
N SER A 13 7.35 -30.17 26.04
CA SER A 13 6.31 -30.51 27.01
C SER A 13 5.34 -31.60 26.55
N HIS A 14 5.28 -31.90 25.26
CA HIS A 14 4.45 -32.96 24.69
C HIS A 14 5.18 -34.30 24.61
N ALA A 15 6.48 -34.36 25.02
CA ALA A 15 7.26 -35.60 24.98
C ALA A 15 6.55 -36.73 25.76
N GLY A 16 6.52 -37.93 25.16
CA GLY A 16 5.82 -39.11 25.68
C GLY A 16 4.36 -39.24 25.22
N GLN A 17 3.73 -38.16 24.73
CA GLN A 17 2.34 -38.19 24.24
C GLN A 17 2.25 -38.88 22.88
N THR A 18 1.16 -39.64 22.66
CA THR A 18 0.77 -40.10 21.34
C THR A 18 -0.10 -39.05 20.68
N VAL A 19 0.28 -38.63 19.49
CA VAL A 19 -0.39 -37.58 18.70
C VAL A 19 -0.79 -38.11 17.33
N THR A 20 -1.84 -37.52 16.76
CA THR A 20 -2.19 -37.70 15.37
C THR A 20 -2.02 -36.34 14.68
N LEU A 21 -1.20 -36.29 13.63
CA LEU A 21 -0.92 -35.11 12.82
C LEU A 21 -1.48 -35.29 11.41
N ALA A 22 -1.82 -34.21 10.74
CA ALA A 22 -2.15 -34.23 9.34
C ALA A 22 -1.59 -32.97 8.65
N GLY A 23 -0.91 -33.18 7.51
CA GLY A 23 -0.24 -32.09 6.79
C GLY A 23 0.37 -32.55 5.48
N TRP A 24 1.15 -31.67 4.90
CA TRP A 24 1.89 -31.89 3.64
C TRP A 24 3.34 -32.28 3.91
N VAL A 25 3.90 -33.19 3.12
CA VAL A 25 5.32 -33.54 3.17
C VAL A 25 6.13 -32.39 2.61
N ASN A 26 6.73 -31.59 3.48
CA ASN A 26 7.55 -30.44 3.13
C ASN A 26 8.97 -30.83 2.68
N ARG A 27 9.51 -31.90 3.24
CA ARG A 27 10.82 -32.43 2.92
C ARG A 27 10.89 -33.91 3.27
N ARG A 28 11.61 -34.68 2.46
CA ARG A 28 11.95 -36.07 2.73
C ARG A 28 13.47 -36.22 2.75
N ARG A 29 13.95 -37.02 3.70
CA ARG A 29 15.36 -37.44 3.81
C ARG A 29 15.38 -38.92 4.17
N ASP A 30 16.32 -39.67 3.58
CA ASP A 30 16.57 -41.08 3.89
C ASP A 30 18.02 -41.19 4.35
N HIS A 31 18.26 -41.78 5.52
CA HIS A 31 19.60 -41.96 6.07
C HIS A 31 19.67 -43.24 6.89
N GLY A 32 20.60 -44.17 6.54
CA GLY A 32 20.84 -45.38 7.31
C GLY A 32 19.63 -46.30 7.48
N GLY A 33 18.70 -46.33 6.51
CA GLY A 33 17.48 -47.15 6.58
C GLY A 33 16.34 -46.48 7.34
N VAL A 34 16.54 -45.32 7.91
CA VAL A 34 15.50 -44.49 8.56
C VAL A 34 15.04 -43.39 7.59
N ALA A 35 13.76 -43.22 7.43
CA ALA A 35 13.18 -42.13 6.65
C ALA A 35 12.73 -41.00 7.59
N PHE A 36 12.94 -39.75 7.14
CA PHE A 36 12.53 -38.54 7.86
C PHE A 36 11.65 -37.69 6.96
N PHE A 37 10.48 -37.29 7.48
CA PHE A 37 9.62 -36.32 6.83
C PHE A 37 9.52 -35.06 7.69
N ASP A 38 9.70 -33.90 7.07
CA ASP A 38 9.22 -32.66 7.68
C ASP A 38 7.74 -32.51 7.26
N LEU A 39 6.81 -32.79 8.16
CA LEU A 39 5.38 -32.64 7.94
C LEU A 39 4.96 -31.23 8.27
N ARG A 40 4.29 -30.55 7.34
CA ARG A 40 3.93 -29.13 7.43
C ARG A 40 2.44 -28.94 7.42
N ASP A 41 1.96 -28.01 8.24
CA ASP A 41 0.64 -27.37 8.11
C ASP A 41 0.78 -25.84 8.23
N ARG A 42 -0.33 -25.11 8.36
CA ARG A 42 -0.32 -23.66 8.51
C ARG A 42 0.43 -23.17 9.75
N SER A 43 0.51 -23.95 10.81
CA SER A 43 1.13 -23.57 12.08
C SER A 43 2.66 -23.70 12.07
N GLY A 44 3.21 -24.43 11.09
CA GLY A 44 4.63 -24.72 10.99
C GLY A 44 4.88 -26.15 10.54
N HIS A 45 6.05 -26.68 10.89
CA HIS A 45 6.41 -28.04 10.52
C HIS A 45 7.09 -28.79 11.67
N VAL A 46 7.03 -30.13 11.64
CA VAL A 46 7.64 -31.01 12.62
C VAL A 46 8.31 -32.19 11.89
N GLN A 47 9.43 -32.65 12.42
CA GLN A 47 10.07 -33.87 11.92
C GLN A 47 9.29 -35.09 12.36
N VAL A 48 8.96 -35.95 11.39
CA VAL A 48 8.43 -37.30 11.60
C VAL A 48 9.53 -38.29 11.25
N THR A 49 9.86 -39.17 12.18
CA THR A 49 10.89 -40.20 12.03
C THR A 49 10.22 -41.54 11.83
N ILE A 50 10.60 -42.25 10.79
CA ILE A 50 10.05 -43.54 10.38
C ILE A 50 11.13 -44.60 10.53
N ASN A 51 10.98 -45.43 11.55
CA ASN A 51 11.92 -46.49 11.83
C ASN A 51 11.65 -47.72 10.93
N PRO A 52 12.70 -48.54 10.66
CA PRO A 52 12.57 -49.71 9.80
C PRO A 52 11.81 -50.87 10.42
N ASP A 53 11.44 -50.81 11.70
CA ASP A 53 10.65 -51.79 12.44
C ASP A 53 9.13 -51.70 12.26
N LEU A 54 8.68 -50.70 11.50
CA LEU A 54 7.28 -50.56 11.15
C LEU A 54 6.79 -51.75 10.26
N PRO A 55 5.48 -52.04 10.26
CA PRO A 55 4.90 -53.05 9.39
C PRO A 55 5.30 -52.84 7.93
N LYS A 56 5.61 -53.95 7.22
CA LYS A 56 6.04 -53.90 5.82
C LYS A 56 5.08 -53.11 4.92
N GLU A 57 3.77 -53.27 5.13
CA GLU A 57 2.76 -52.50 4.39
C GLU A 57 2.90 -50.99 4.57
N THR A 58 3.23 -50.53 5.79
CA THR A 58 3.49 -49.11 6.07
C THR A 58 4.79 -48.65 5.40
N LEU A 59 5.84 -49.48 5.44
CA LEU A 59 7.12 -49.16 4.79
C LEU A 59 6.98 -49.10 3.26
N ASP A 60 6.16 -49.98 2.66
CA ASP A 60 5.86 -49.97 1.23
C ASP A 60 5.10 -48.67 0.83
N ILE A 61 4.22 -48.16 1.68
CA ILE A 61 3.56 -46.85 1.50
C ILE A 61 4.61 -45.74 1.59
N VAL A 62 5.45 -45.73 2.64
CA VAL A 62 6.48 -44.73 2.88
C VAL A 62 7.46 -44.62 1.71
N ALA A 63 7.85 -45.75 1.10
CA ALA A 63 8.76 -45.78 -0.05
C ALA A 63 8.25 -44.95 -1.24
N ASN A 64 6.92 -44.86 -1.40
CA ASN A 64 6.28 -44.13 -2.50
C ASN A 64 5.95 -42.68 -2.21
N ILE A 65 5.99 -42.24 -0.94
CA ILE A 65 5.64 -40.87 -0.54
C ILE A 65 6.58 -39.87 -1.21
N ARG A 66 6.01 -38.83 -1.78
CA ARG A 66 6.70 -37.74 -2.45
C ARG A 66 6.36 -36.39 -1.79
N PHE A 67 7.09 -35.39 -2.21
CA PHE A 67 6.92 -34.01 -1.82
C PHE A 67 5.48 -33.52 -2.05
N GLU A 68 4.96 -32.74 -1.10
CA GLU A 68 3.58 -32.19 -1.09
C GLU A 68 2.44 -33.23 -1.04
N TRP A 69 2.73 -34.53 -0.79
CA TRP A 69 1.69 -35.47 -0.46
C TRP A 69 1.04 -35.13 0.88
N VAL A 70 -0.25 -35.33 1.00
CA VAL A 70 -1.01 -35.12 2.23
C VAL A 70 -1.06 -36.40 3.03
N LEU A 71 -0.51 -36.36 4.24
CA LEU A 71 -0.41 -37.49 5.14
C LEU A 71 -1.17 -37.26 6.43
N GLN A 72 -1.66 -38.36 7.01
CA GLN A 72 -1.97 -38.47 8.43
C GLN A 72 -0.92 -39.36 9.06
N VAL A 73 -0.35 -38.91 10.19
CA VAL A 73 0.68 -39.61 10.93
C VAL A 73 0.23 -39.77 12.37
N GLU A 74 0.13 -40.98 12.85
CA GLU A 74 -0.01 -41.31 14.26
C GLU A 74 1.36 -41.69 14.81
N GLY A 75 1.80 -41.07 15.90
CA GLY A 75 3.13 -41.29 16.43
C GLY A 75 3.31 -40.76 17.85
N GLN A 76 4.43 -41.10 18.45
CA GLN A 76 4.82 -40.64 19.78
C GLN A 76 5.79 -39.46 19.68
N VAL A 77 5.51 -38.40 20.38
CA VAL A 77 6.43 -37.26 20.52
C VAL A 77 7.61 -37.67 21.38
N GLN A 78 8.83 -37.47 20.88
CA GLN A 78 10.07 -37.72 21.62
C GLN A 78 10.97 -36.50 21.56
N ARG A 79 11.81 -36.31 22.59
CA ARG A 79 12.92 -35.35 22.50
C ARG A 79 13.97 -35.89 21.56
N ARG A 80 14.53 -35.03 20.73
CA ARG A 80 15.67 -35.40 19.91
C ARG A 80 16.87 -35.71 20.81
N PRO A 81 17.78 -36.63 20.39
CA PRO A 81 19.02 -36.83 21.09
C PRO A 81 19.79 -35.52 21.27
N GLU A 82 20.54 -35.42 22.38
CA GLU A 82 21.38 -34.27 22.69
C GLU A 82 22.34 -33.97 21.53
N GLY A 83 22.40 -32.70 21.10
CA GLY A 83 23.21 -32.24 19.95
C GLY A 83 22.54 -32.46 18.58
N MET A 84 21.34 -33.04 18.53
CA MET A 84 20.54 -33.21 17.28
C MET A 84 19.37 -32.25 17.17
N GLU A 85 19.25 -31.30 18.09
CA GLU A 85 18.24 -30.28 18.07
C GLU A 85 18.44 -29.35 16.86
N ASN A 86 17.33 -28.87 16.29
CA ASN A 86 17.36 -27.94 15.17
C ASN A 86 16.85 -26.55 15.60
N PRO A 87 17.72 -25.59 15.92
CA PRO A 87 17.31 -24.26 16.39
C PRO A 87 16.56 -23.42 15.32
N LYS A 88 16.58 -23.87 14.05
CA LYS A 88 15.84 -23.19 12.95
C LYS A 88 14.37 -23.58 12.90
N MET A 89 13.92 -24.54 13.71
CA MET A 89 12.55 -24.99 13.78
C MET A 89 11.98 -24.73 15.17
N ALA A 90 10.79 -24.17 15.27
CA ALA A 90 10.12 -24.00 16.56
C ALA A 90 9.85 -25.34 17.30
N THR A 91 9.76 -26.43 16.55
CA THR A 91 9.61 -27.82 17.03
C THR A 91 10.93 -28.57 17.08
N GLY A 92 12.06 -27.89 16.94
CA GLY A 92 13.37 -28.50 16.70
C GLY A 92 13.95 -29.30 17.86
N GLU A 93 13.43 -29.16 19.08
CA GLU A 93 13.78 -29.97 20.26
C GLU A 93 13.15 -31.37 20.26
N ILE A 94 12.14 -31.57 19.42
CA ILE A 94 11.36 -32.81 19.38
C ILE A 94 11.26 -33.39 17.96
N GLU A 95 10.86 -34.63 17.90
CA GLU A 95 10.44 -35.34 16.70
C GLU A 95 9.24 -36.24 17.03
N VAL A 96 8.51 -36.69 16.00
CA VAL A 96 7.41 -37.63 16.16
C VAL A 96 7.83 -38.97 15.57
N ILE A 97 7.97 -39.98 16.42
CA ILE A 97 8.25 -41.35 15.98
C ILE A 97 6.94 -41.95 15.45
N ALA A 98 6.87 -42.18 14.16
CA ALA A 98 5.68 -42.71 13.51
C ALA A 98 5.36 -44.13 13.98
N LYS A 99 4.08 -44.38 14.26
CA LYS A 99 3.52 -45.70 14.51
C LYS A 99 2.65 -46.16 13.34
N ASN A 100 1.95 -45.22 12.74
CA ASN A 100 1.10 -45.45 11.56
C ASN A 100 1.12 -44.26 10.63
N ILE A 101 1.06 -44.49 9.32
CA ILE A 101 1.02 -43.47 8.27
C ILE A 101 -0.07 -43.83 7.27
N THR A 102 -0.96 -42.86 7.04
CA THR A 102 -2.01 -42.96 6.04
C THR A 102 -1.84 -41.86 4.99
N VAL A 103 -1.81 -42.24 3.73
CA VAL A 103 -1.85 -41.25 2.63
C VAL A 103 -3.29 -40.78 2.46
N LEU A 104 -3.54 -39.51 2.77
CA LEU A 104 -4.86 -38.90 2.59
C LEU A 104 -5.08 -38.50 1.13
N ASN A 105 -4.02 -37.97 0.49
CA ASN A 105 -4.07 -37.66 -0.93
C ASN A 105 -2.64 -37.54 -1.51
N PRO A 106 -2.33 -38.22 -2.63
CA PRO A 106 -1.08 -38.06 -3.33
C PRO A 106 -1.05 -36.73 -4.09
N SER A 107 0.15 -36.19 -4.32
CA SER A 107 0.35 -34.96 -5.11
C SER A 107 1.17 -35.26 -6.37
N LYS A 108 0.86 -34.56 -7.46
CA LYS A 108 1.80 -34.41 -8.57
C LYS A 108 2.99 -33.59 -8.12
N THR A 109 4.10 -33.65 -8.83
CA THR A 109 5.23 -32.75 -8.61
C THR A 109 4.78 -31.30 -8.78
N PRO A 110 4.92 -30.43 -7.76
CA PRO A 110 4.54 -29.04 -7.89
C PRO A 110 5.33 -28.33 -9.00
N PRO A 111 4.77 -27.31 -9.64
CA PRO A 111 5.47 -26.54 -10.69
C PRO A 111 6.66 -25.75 -10.18
N PHE A 112 6.75 -25.53 -8.87
CA PHE A 112 7.87 -24.91 -8.17
C PHE A 112 7.93 -25.36 -6.70
N MET A 113 9.09 -25.15 -6.08
CA MET A 113 9.33 -25.53 -4.69
C MET A 113 8.62 -24.56 -3.73
N VAL A 114 7.86 -25.09 -2.77
CA VAL A 114 7.17 -24.30 -1.75
C VAL A 114 7.98 -24.04 -0.49
N ASN A 115 9.08 -24.74 -0.32
CA ASN A 115 9.95 -24.63 0.85
C ASN A 115 11.21 -23.76 0.61
N SER A 116 11.21 -22.94 -0.45
CA SER A 116 12.27 -21.99 -0.79
C SER A 116 11.65 -20.64 -1.15
N ASP A 117 12.26 -19.56 -0.67
CA ASP A 117 11.92 -18.18 -1.03
C ASP A 117 13.00 -17.53 -1.94
N THR A 118 14.07 -18.25 -2.26
CA THR A 118 15.22 -17.70 -2.99
C THR A 118 15.23 -18.04 -4.49
N ASP A 119 14.56 -19.11 -4.90
CA ASP A 119 14.47 -19.56 -6.29
C ASP A 119 13.00 -19.62 -6.71
N LEU A 120 12.44 -18.44 -6.92
CA LEU A 120 11.03 -18.30 -7.27
C LEU A 120 10.86 -18.20 -8.79
N PRO A 121 9.83 -18.85 -9.36
CA PRO A 121 9.45 -18.61 -10.74
C PRO A 121 8.92 -17.18 -10.91
N ASP A 122 8.71 -16.78 -12.16
CA ASP A 122 8.09 -15.51 -12.48
C ASP A 122 6.71 -15.34 -11.82
N GLU A 123 6.26 -14.11 -11.69
CA GLU A 123 5.01 -13.77 -11.00
C GLU A 123 3.79 -14.47 -11.62
N ASN A 124 3.70 -14.54 -12.97
CA ASN A 124 2.55 -15.17 -13.63
C ASN A 124 2.47 -16.67 -13.32
N ALA A 125 3.61 -17.36 -13.25
CA ALA A 125 3.62 -18.78 -12.87
C ALA A 125 3.16 -18.95 -11.41
N ARG A 126 3.58 -18.08 -10.49
CA ARG A 126 3.12 -18.10 -9.09
C ARG A 126 1.63 -17.79 -8.97
N LEU A 127 1.14 -16.82 -9.72
CA LEU A 127 -0.28 -16.45 -9.74
C LEU A 127 -1.15 -17.54 -10.36
N LYS A 128 -0.67 -18.23 -11.40
CA LYS A 128 -1.38 -19.37 -12.01
C LYS A 128 -1.57 -20.52 -11.01
N TYR A 129 -0.58 -20.79 -10.20
CA TYR A 129 -0.62 -21.82 -9.16
C TYR A 129 -0.69 -21.20 -7.76
N ARG A 130 -1.48 -20.13 -7.60
CA ARG A 130 -1.51 -19.34 -6.36
C ARG A 130 -1.86 -20.17 -5.11
N TYR A 131 -2.70 -21.18 -5.23
CA TYR A 131 -3.00 -22.12 -4.15
C TYR A 131 -1.79 -22.96 -3.70
N ILE A 132 -0.74 -23.10 -4.53
CA ILE A 132 0.55 -23.69 -4.15
C ILE A 132 1.45 -22.60 -3.56
N ASP A 133 1.53 -21.43 -4.18
CA ASP A 133 2.32 -20.30 -3.70
C ASP A 133 1.93 -19.88 -2.27
N LEU A 134 0.64 -19.89 -1.95
CA LEU A 134 0.12 -19.61 -0.61
C LEU A 134 0.55 -20.62 0.48
N ARG A 135 1.08 -21.80 0.11
CA ARG A 135 1.67 -22.76 1.07
C ARG A 135 3.04 -22.35 1.58
N ARG A 136 3.72 -21.43 0.88
CA ARG A 136 5.04 -20.94 1.31
C ARG A 136 4.91 -20.17 2.62
N GLU A 137 5.91 -20.33 3.48
CA GLU A 137 5.90 -19.73 4.81
C GLU A 137 5.70 -18.21 4.77
N ARG A 138 6.41 -17.52 3.85
CA ARG A 138 6.27 -16.08 3.63
C ARG A 138 4.83 -15.69 3.30
N MET A 139 4.18 -16.40 2.37
CA MET A 139 2.81 -16.11 1.95
C MET A 139 1.79 -16.40 3.05
N THR A 140 1.96 -17.53 3.75
CA THR A 140 1.12 -17.88 4.91
C THR A 140 1.25 -16.80 6.00
N ARG A 141 2.46 -16.34 6.30
CA ARG A 141 2.72 -15.25 7.26
C ARG A 141 1.99 -13.96 6.88
N ASN A 142 2.02 -13.57 5.60
CA ASN A 142 1.34 -12.39 5.10
C ASN A 142 -0.18 -12.48 5.30
N MET A 143 -0.78 -13.64 5.02
CA MET A 143 -2.21 -13.85 5.23
C MET A 143 -2.59 -13.83 6.72
N VAL A 144 -1.75 -14.40 7.58
CA VAL A 144 -1.95 -14.36 9.04
C VAL A 144 -1.79 -12.93 9.58
N LEU A 145 -0.81 -12.18 9.09
CA LEU A 145 -0.64 -10.77 9.44
C LEU A 145 -1.88 -9.95 9.06
N ARG A 146 -2.36 -10.13 7.82
CA ARG A 146 -3.59 -9.49 7.35
C ARG A 146 -4.79 -9.77 8.27
N HIS A 147 -4.97 -11.02 8.65
CA HIS A 147 -6.03 -11.42 9.59
C HIS A 147 -5.89 -10.70 10.94
N LYS A 148 -4.67 -10.67 11.52
CA LYS A 148 -4.41 -10.01 12.80
C LYS A 148 -4.69 -8.51 12.75
N VAL A 149 -4.24 -7.83 11.68
CA VAL A 149 -4.48 -6.40 11.47
C VAL A 149 -5.97 -6.10 11.42
N ILE A 150 -6.73 -6.82 10.58
CA ILE A 150 -8.18 -6.61 10.45
C ILE A 150 -8.91 -6.90 11.77
N LYS A 151 -8.51 -7.97 12.45
CA LYS A 151 -9.09 -8.29 13.77
C LYS A 151 -8.82 -7.17 14.78
N PHE A 152 -7.59 -6.68 14.86
CA PHE A 152 -7.22 -5.58 15.76
C PHE A 152 -8.04 -4.32 15.47
N MET A 153 -8.18 -3.94 14.19
CA MET A 153 -8.99 -2.80 13.78
C MET A 153 -10.44 -2.91 14.25
N ARG A 154 -11.06 -4.09 14.08
CA ARG A 154 -12.42 -4.36 14.57
C ARG A 154 -12.52 -4.24 16.09
N ASP A 155 -11.62 -4.91 16.82
CA ASP A 155 -11.62 -4.92 18.28
C ASP A 155 -11.39 -3.51 18.86
N TYR A 156 -10.56 -2.69 18.21
CA TYR A 156 -10.29 -1.31 18.62
C TYR A 156 -11.51 -0.42 18.38
N LEU A 157 -12.07 -0.45 17.17
CA LEU A 157 -13.19 0.41 16.81
C LEU A 157 -14.48 0.06 17.57
N ASP A 158 -14.72 -1.23 17.84
CA ASP A 158 -15.81 -1.66 18.70
C ASP A 158 -15.71 -1.03 20.10
N LYS A 159 -14.51 -1.01 20.71
CA LYS A 159 -14.25 -0.36 22.01
C LYS A 159 -14.44 1.16 21.96
N GLU A 160 -14.19 1.78 20.81
CA GLU A 160 -14.42 3.22 20.59
C GLU A 160 -15.90 3.54 20.28
N GLY A 161 -16.77 2.53 20.29
CA GLY A 161 -18.21 2.66 20.06
C GLY A 161 -18.63 2.77 18.60
N PHE A 162 -17.81 2.27 17.68
CA PHE A 162 -18.18 2.17 16.27
C PHE A 162 -19.03 0.92 16.01
N ILE A 163 -19.92 1.04 15.02
CA ILE A 163 -20.74 -0.06 14.52
C ILE A 163 -20.24 -0.46 13.13
N GLU A 164 -19.94 -1.75 12.93
CA GLU A 164 -19.64 -2.27 11.59
C GLU A 164 -20.93 -2.47 10.81
N ILE A 165 -21.09 -1.74 9.69
CA ILE A 165 -22.28 -1.80 8.84
C ILE A 165 -21.85 -2.07 7.41
N GLU A 166 -22.37 -3.15 6.80
CA GLU A 166 -22.16 -3.48 5.40
C GLU A 166 -22.99 -2.59 4.49
N THR A 167 -22.41 -2.16 3.38
CA THR A 167 -23.07 -1.39 2.33
C THR A 167 -23.16 -2.22 1.04
N PRO A 168 -24.12 -1.95 0.14
CA PRO A 168 -24.25 -2.70 -1.11
C PRO A 168 -23.01 -2.63 -1.98
N ILE A 169 -22.64 -3.76 -2.58
CA ILE A 169 -21.62 -3.83 -3.64
C ILE A 169 -22.23 -3.52 -5.02
N MET A 170 -23.49 -3.80 -5.25
CA MET A 170 -24.20 -3.35 -6.44
C MET A 170 -24.90 -2.03 -6.15
N PHE A 171 -24.35 -0.93 -6.65
CA PHE A 171 -24.86 0.41 -6.45
C PHE A 171 -25.04 1.11 -7.80
N LYS A 172 -25.24 2.40 -7.85
CA LYS A 172 -25.25 3.16 -9.09
C LYS A 172 -23.88 3.76 -9.38
N ALA A 173 -23.59 4.04 -10.65
CA ALA A 173 -22.38 4.74 -11.06
C ALA A 173 -22.28 6.11 -10.39
N THR A 174 -21.13 6.41 -9.78
CA THR A 174 -20.86 7.67 -9.08
C THR A 174 -19.48 8.18 -9.47
N PRO A 175 -19.36 9.46 -9.85
CA PRO A 175 -18.06 10.03 -10.24
C PRO A 175 -17.23 10.32 -8.98
N GLU A 176 -16.34 9.39 -8.62
CA GLU A 176 -15.42 9.49 -7.47
C GLU A 176 -13.94 9.55 -7.89
N GLY A 177 -13.65 9.79 -9.18
CA GLY A 177 -12.29 9.97 -9.69
C GLY A 177 -11.74 8.82 -10.55
N ALA A 178 -12.21 7.58 -10.36
CA ALA A 178 -11.86 6.45 -11.22
C ALA A 178 -13.02 6.08 -12.17
N ARG A 179 -12.76 5.18 -13.11
CA ARG A 179 -13.83 4.55 -13.90
C ARG A 179 -14.50 3.45 -13.09
N ASP A 180 -15.83 3.31 -13.29
CA ASP A 180 -16.64 2.30 -12.63
C ASP A 180 -16.60 0.98 -13.41
N TYR A 181 -16.63 -0.16 -12.69
CA TYR A 181 -17.00 -1.45 -13.26
C TYR A 181 -18.52 -1.56 -13.31
N LEU A 182 -19.07 -1.79 -14.51
CA LEU A 182 -20.51 -1.84 -14.75
C LEU A 182 -21.03 -3.29 -14.74
N VAL A 183 -22.17 -3.52 -14.09
CA VAL A 183 -22.87 -4.79 -14.04
C VAL A 183 -24.25 -4.64 -14.67
N PRO A 184 -24.53 -5.26 -15.83
CA PRO A 184 -25.80 -5.10 -16.52
C PRO A 184 -26.96 -5.74 -15.74
N SER A 185 -28.12 -5.08 -15.75
CA SER A 185 -29.34 -5.61 -15.14
C SER A 185 -30.14 -6.47 -16.14
N ARG A 186 -30.41 -7.73 -15.77
CA ARG A 186 -31.30 -8.60 -16.57
C ARG A 186 -32.76 -8.13 -16.53
N LEU A 187 -33.17 -7.54 -15.41
CA LEU A 187 -34.57 -7.12 -15.20
C LEU A 187 -34.91 -5.75 -15.82
N PHE A 188 -33.91 -4.91 -16.01
CA PHE A 188 -34.06 -3.55 -16.53
C PHE A 188 -33.15 -3.35 -17.73
N PRO A 189 -33.61 -3.66 -18.96
CA PRO A 189 -32.80 -3.53 -20.17
C PRO A 189 -32.20 -2.13 -20.34
N GLY A 190 -30.91 -2.07 -20.66
CA GLY A 190 -30.18 -0.81 -20.82
C GLY A 190 -29.78 -0.12 -19.51
N GLN A 191 -30.11 -0.70 -18.35
CA GLN A 191 -29.70 -0.19 -17.04
C GLN A 191 -28.60 -1.07 -16.43
N PHE A 192 -27.69 -0.41 -15.69
CA PHE A 192 -26.54 -1.06 -15.08
C PHE A 192 -26.43 -0.68 -13.60
N TYR A 193 -26.01 -1.65 -12.81
CA TYR A 193 -25.35 -1.37 -11.54
C TYR A 193 -23.89 -1.04 -11.78
N ALA A 194 -23.26 -0.38 -10.81
CA ALA A 194 -21.82 -0.20 -10.78
C ALA A 194 -21.27 -0.81 -9.49
N LEU A 195 -20.04 -1.34 -9.55
CA LEU A 195 -19.31 -1.75 -8.36
C LEU A 195 -18.72 -0.49 -7.70
N PRO A 196 -18.85 -0.31 -6.37
CA PRO A 196 -18.52 0.95 -5.70
C PRO A 196 -17.01 1.20 -5.66
N GLN A 197 -16.61 2.42 -5.97
CA GLN A 197 -15.22 2.87 -5.78
C GLN A 197 -14.88 3.04 -4.29
N SER A 198 -15.87 3.41 -3.51
CA SER A 198 -15.90 3.46 -2.04
C SER A 198 -17.36 3.53 -1.56
N PRO A 199 -17.66 3.30 -0.28
CA PRO A 199 -19.01 3.48 0.26
C PRO A 199 -19.33 4.95 0.61
N GLN A 200 -18.67 5.95 -0.02
CA GLN A 200 -18.69 7.35 0.40
C GLN A 200 -20.09 7.94 0.59
N GLN A 201 -20.99 7.80 -0.39
CA GLN A 201 -22.34 8.36 -0.26
C GLN A 201 -23.15 7.64 0.81
N LEU A 202 -23.00 6.33 0.90
CA LEU A 202 -23.75 5.50 1.85
C LEU A 202 -23.34 5.76 3.30
N LYS A 203 -22.04 5.93 3.57
CA LYS A 203 -21.58 6.25 4.93
C LYS A 203 -22.04 7.64 5.39
N GLN A 204 -22.11 8.62 4.48
CA GLN A 204 -22.69 9.93 4.79
C GLN A 204 -24.20 9.82 5.10
N LEU A 205 -24.94 8.99 4.36
CA LEU A 205 -26.34 8.68 4.67
C LEU A 205 -26.52 7.97 6.02
N LEU A 206 -25.57 7.14 6.44
CA LEU A 206 -25.57 6.54 7.78
C LEU A 206 -25.40 7.59 8.88
N MET A 207 -24.63 8.66 8.62
CA MET A 207 -24.55 9.80 9.57
C MET A 207 -25.89 10.53 9.65
N VAL A 208 -26.56 10.78 8.52
CA VAL A 208 -27.92 11.35 8.50
C VAL A 208 -28.91 10.42 9.23
N ALA A 209 -28.73 9.11 9.12
CA ALA A 209 -29.53 8.11 9.83
C ALA A 209 -29.24 8.01 11.35
N GLY A 210 -28.31 8.79 11.87
CA GLY A 210 -27.98 8.82 13.31
C GLY A 210 -27.13 7.66 13.79
N MET A 211 -26.35 7.00 12.92
CA MET A 211 -25.45 5.89 13.31
C MET A 211 -24.17 6.38 14.01
N ASP A 212 -23.96 7.68 14.11
CA ASP A 212 -22.88 8.42 14.78
C ASP A 212 -21.45 7.98 14.48
N LYS A 213 -21.11 6.70 14.64
CA LYS A 213 -19.79 6.13 14.41
C LYS A 213 -19.92 4.83 13.63
N TYR A 214 -19.56 4.88 12.36
CA TYR A 214 -19.61 3.77 11.42
C TYR A 214 -18.21 3.34 11.00
N PHE A 215 -18.02 2.04 10.80
CA PHE A 215 -16.91 1.52 10.00
C PHE A 215 -17.32 0.29 9.18
N GLN A 216 -16.50 -0.05 8.20
CA GLN A 216 -16.62 -1.26 7.39
C GLN A 216 -15.24 -1.69 6.88
N ILE A 217 -15.00 -2.99 6.83
CA ILE A 217 -13.90 -3.55 6.03
C ILE A 217 -14.40 -3.68 4.59
N ALA A 218 -14.30 -2.59 3.85
CA ALA A 218 -14.96 -2.41 2.56
C ALA A 218 -14.15 -3.00 1.40
N ARG A 219 -14.85 -3.68 0.47
CA ARG A 219 -14.29 -4.00 -0.86
C ARG A 219 -14.58 -2.84 -1.79
N CYS A 220 -13.52 -2.32 -2.42
CA CYS A 220 -13.58 -1.20 -3.34
C CYS A 220 -13.09 -1.64 -4.71
N PHE A 221 -13.64 -1.03 -5.77
CA PHE A 221 -13.40 -1.42 -7.16
C PHE A 221 -13.10 -0.16 -7.99
N ARG A 222 -11.95 -0.15 -8.69
CA ARG A 222 -11.56 0.98 -9.54
C ARG A 222 -10.93 0.47 -10.82
N ASP A 223 -11.46 0.88 -11.95
CA ASP A 223 -10.89 0.59 -13.27
C ASP A 223 -9.84 1.66 -13.60
N GLU A 224 -8.63 1.43 -13.10
CA GLU A 224 -7.46 2.30 -13.23
C GLU A 224 -6.24 1.53 -13.74
N ASP A 225 -5.21 2.25 -14.15
CA ASP A 225 -3.91 1.68 -14.48
C ASP A 225 -3.29 0.99 -13.26
N LEU A 226 -2.92 -0.27 -13.42
CA LEU A 226 -2.35 -1.08 -12.36
C LEU A 226 -0.88 -0.73 -12.12
N ARG A 227 -0.51 -0.69 -10.84
CA ARG A 227 0.87 -0.45 -10.38
C ARG A 227 1.20 -1.44 -9.26
N GLY A 228 2.42 -1.37 -8.73
CA GLY A 228 2.83 -2.23 -7.61
C GLY A 228 1.95 -2.11 -6.37
N ASP A 229 1.34 -0.95 -6.15
CA ASP A 229 0.47 -0.62 -5.01
C ASP A 229 -1.01 -0.39 -5.39
N ARG A 230 -1.44 -0.83 -6.58
CA ARG A 230 -2.83 -0.72 -7.06
C ARG A 230 -3.34 -2.04 -7.64
N GLN A 231 -4.59 -2.35 -7.32
CA GLN A 231 -5.36 -3.48 -7.86
C GLN A 231 -6.76 -2.99 -8.24
N PRO A 232 -7.43 -3.63 -9.23
CA PRO A 232 -8.78 -3.22 -9.65
C PRO A 232 -9.81 -3.48 -8.56
N GLU A 233 -9.54 -4.37 -7.65
CA GLU A 233 -10.29 -4.61 -6.42
C GLU A 233 -9.34 -4.67 -5.21
N PHE A 234 -9.66 -3.94 -4.15
CA PHE A 234 -8.82 -3.80 -2.96
C PHE A 234 -9.68 -3.62 -1.71
N THR A 235 -9.04 -3.60 -0.55
CA THR A 235 -9.74 -3.51 0.73
C THR A 235 -9.35 -2.26 1.49
N GLN A 236 -10.34 -1.52 1.97
CA GLN A 236 -10.16 -0.37 2.87
C GLN A 236 -10.79 -0.66 4.23
N LEU A 237 -10.21 -0.11 5.29
CA LEU A 237 -10.96 0.24 6.47
C LEU A 237 -11.67 1.56 6.13
N ASP A 238 -12.98 1.54 5.99
CA ASP A 238 -13.77 2.75 5.77
C ASP A 238 -14.46 3.16 7.05
N LEU A 239 -14.34 4.42 7.47
CA LEU A 239 -14.95 4.92 8.69
C LEU A 239 -15.52 6.34 8.52
N GLU A 240 -16.57 6.64 9.31
CA GLU A 240 -17.21 7.96 9.33
C GLU A 240 -17.74 8.23 10.74
N MET A 241 -17.68 9.50 11.19
CA MET A 241 -18.09 9.95 12.52
C MET A 241 -18.93 11.22 12.41
N SER A 242 -20.00 11.31 13.20
CA SER A 242 -20.83 12.53 13.36
C SER A 242 -20.30 13.42 14.47
N PHE A 243 -20.60 14.72 14.38
CA PHE A 243 -20.29 15.75 15.40
C PHE A 243 -18.80 15.90 15.70
N VAL A 244 -17.97 15.79 14.68
CA VAL A 244 -16.50 15.84 14.77
C VAL A 244 -15.90 16.97 13.95
N GLN A 245 -14.70 17.36 14.34
CA GLN A 245 -13.78 18.18 13.57
C GLN A 245 -12.62 17.31 13.07
N ARG A 246 -11.77 17.88 12.21
CA ARG A 246 -10.60 17.19 11.63
C ARG A 246 -9.76 16.49 12.68
N ASP A 247 -9.37 17.20 13.73
CA ASP A 247 -8.43 16.69 14.74
C ASP A 247 -9.00 15.50 15.53
N ASP A 248 -10.34 15.36 15.65
CA ASP A 248 -10.97 14.20 16.27
C ASP A 248 -10.77 12.94 15.43
N VAL A 249 -10.92 13.05 14.11
CA VAL A 249 -10.67 11.91 13.19
C VAL A 249 -9.20 11.55 13.15
N LEU A 250 -8.30 12.55 13.10
CA LEU A 250 -6.86 12.31 13.14
C LEU A 250 -6.45 11.60 14.42
N ALA A 251 -6.93 12.05 15.58
CA ALA A 251 -6.61 11.45 16.88
C ALA A 251 -7.07 9.99 17.00
N LEU A 252 -8.29 9.67 16.50
CA LEU A 252 -8.80 8.30 16.47
C LEU A 252 -7.89 7.37 15.66
N VAL A 253 -7.57 7.78 14.41
CA VAL A 253 -6.80 6.94 13.48
C VAL A 253 -5.36 6.83 13.95
N GLU A 254 -4.73 7.90 14.43
CA GLU A 254 -3.40 7.87 15.04
C GLU A 254 -3.35 6.92 16.24
N GLY A 255 -4.36 6.98 17.13
CA GLY A 255 -4.50 6.09 18.27
C GLY A 255 -4.60 4.62 17.84
N LEU A 256 -5.44 4.31 16.86
CA LEU A 256 -5.59 2.96 16.30
C LEU A 256 -4.25 2.42 15.79
N TYR A 257 -3.55 3.16 14.93
CA TYR A 257 -2.30 2.68 14.33
C TYR A 257 -1.15 2.61 15.34
N THR A 258 -1.07 3.57 16.26
CA THR A 258 -0.05 3.59 17.31
C THR A 258 -0.20 2.39 18.26
N ALA A 259 -1.43 1.98 18.57
CA ALA A 259 -1.69 0.80 19.38
C ALA A 259 -1.50 -0.51 18.60
N MET A 260 -1.88 -0.55 17.32
CA MET A 260 -1.89 -1.75 16.51
C MET A 260 -0.49 -2.22 16.10
N ILE A 261 0.36 -1.31 15.62
CA ILE A 261 1.63 -1.67 15.00
C ILE A 261 2.55 -2.48 15.92
N PRO A 262 2.79 -2.09 17.18
CA PRO A 262 3.60 -2.88 18.09
C PRO A 262 3.02 -4.27 18.39
N ASP A 263 1.68 -4.42 18.36
CA ASP A 263 1.01 -5.69 18.64
C ASP A 263 1.12 -6.68 17.47
N VAL A 264 0.87 -6.21 16.24
CA VAL A 264 0.80 -7.09 15.06
C VAL A 264 2.15 -7.26 14.35
N ALA A 265 3.06 -6.30 14.48
CA ALA A 265 4.38 -6.28 13.83
C ALA A 265 5.44 -5.72 14.80
N PRO A 266 5.84 -6.46 15.85
CA PRO A 266 6.72 -5.98 16.92
C PRO A 266 8.14 -5.63 16.46
N ASN A 267 8.53 -6.01 15.27
CA ASN A 267 9.79 -5.58 14.63
C ASN A 267 9.70 -4.17 14.04
N LYS A 268 8.50 -3.61 13.85
CA LYS A 268 8.32 -2.26 13.32
C LYS A 268 8.31 -1.23 14.45
N ARG A 269 8.88 -0.05 14.16
CA ARG A 269 8.98 1.07 15.10
C ARG A 269 8.36 2.33 14.49
N LEU A 270 7.62 3.07 15.27
CA LEU A 270 7.10 4.39 14.87
C LEU A 270 8.22 5.44 14.96
N LEU A 271 8.33 6.34 13.97
CA LEU A 271 9.29 7.43 13.97
C LEU A 271 9.05 8.40 15.13
N SER A 272 7.80 8.76 15.36
CA SER A 272 7.39 9.66 16.45
C SER A 272 5.94 9.42 16.84
N THR A 273 5.59 9.78 18.05
CA THR A 273 4.22 9.91 18.55
C THR A 273 4.19 11.15 19.47
N PRO A 274 3.32 12.15 19.22
CA PRO A 274 2.33 12.23 18.13
C PRO A 274 2.99 12.34 16.75
N TRP A 275 2.23 12.00 15.69
CA TRP A 275 2.69 12.11 14.32
C TRP A 275 2.82 13.56 13.89
N ARG A 276 3.79 13.81 13.03
CA ARG A 276 4.02 15.16 12.49
C ARG A 276 2.85 15.58 11.60
N LYS A 277 2.32 16.79 11.80
CA LYS A 277 1.41 17.46 10.86
C LYS A 277 2.23 18.35 9.93
N ILE A 278 2.04 18.20 8.64
CA ILE A 278 2.74 18.92 7.57
C ILE A 278 1.67 19.51 6.64
N SER A 279 1.73 20.79 6.31
CA SER A 279 0.84 21.33 5.29
C SER A 279 1.20 20.77 3.90
N TYR A 280 0.21 20.65 3.02
CA TYR A 280 0.44 20.30 1.60
C TYR A 280 1.55 21.18 0.99
N ARG A 281 1.50 22.48 1.25
CA ARG A 281 2.52 23.42 0.80
C ARG A 281 3.92 23.04 1.29
N GLU A 282 4.07 22.75 2.58
CA GLU A 282 5.36 22.34 3.16
C GLU A 282 5.83 21.00 2.56
N ALA A 283 4.92 20.03 2.37
CA ALA A 283 5.23 18.74 1.77
C ALA A 283 5.79 18.91 0.34
N MET A 284 5.13 19.70 -0.48
CA MET A 284 5.57 20.00 -1.85
C MET A 284 6.86 20.82 -1.89
N GLU A 285 7.06 21.79 -0.97
CA GLU A 285 8.26 22.59 -0.95
C GLU A 285 9.51 21.82 -0.53
N LYS A 286 9.40 20.99 0.51
CA LYS A 286 10.54 20.32 1.12
C LYS A 286 10.81 18.93 0.56
N TYR A 287 9.79 18.24 0.04
CA TYR A 287 9.92 16.84 -0.38
C TYR A 287 9.54 16.62 -1.84
N GLY A 288 8.93 17.61 -2.48
CA GLY A 288 8.48 17.53 -3.86
C GLY A 288 7.33 16.55 -4.08
N SER A 289 6.60 16.19 -3.02
CA SER A 289 5.52 15.21 -3.01
C SER A 289 4.57 15.45 -1.84
N ASP A 290 3.29 15.21 -2.06
CA ASP A 290 2.21 15.17 -1.08
C ASP A 290 2.29 13.95 -0.12
N LYS A 291 3.12 12.97 -0.44
CA LYS A 291 3.37 11.75 0.34
C LYS A 291 4.85 11.54 0.65
N PRO A 292 5.45 12.40 1.49
CA PRO A 292 6.88 12.37 1.77
C PRO A 292 7.30 11.11 2.53
N ASP A 293 8.48 10.58 2.18
CA ASP A 293 9.18 9.60 3.02
C ASP A 293 10.04 10.35 4.05
N LEU A 294 9.66 10.30 5.31
CA LEU A 294 10.30 11.04 6.40
C LEU A 294 11.38 10.24 7.13
N ARG A 295 11.70 9.02 6.68
CA ARG A 295 12.71 8.17 7.32
C ARG A 295 14.14 8.67 7.16
N PHE A 296 14.36 9.60 6.27
CA PHE A 296 15.67 10.19 5.98
C PHE A 296 15.53 11.68 5.65
N GLY A 297 16.62 12.43 5.76
CA GLY A 297 16.70 13.84 5.41
C GLY A 297 16.59 14.10 3.91
N MET A 298 17.52 14.92 3.36
CA MET A 298 17.58 15.25 1.93
C MET A 298 16.40 16.10 1.47
N GLU A 299 16.04 17.13 2.28
CA GLU A 299 14.98 18.06 1.90
C GLU A 299 15.38 18.88 0.66
N LEU A 300 14.42 19.25 -0.16
CA LEU A 300 14.60 20.17 -1.27
C LEU A 300 14.89 21.56 -0.71
N THR A 301 15.97 22.19 -1.16
CA THR A 301 16.35 23.55 -0.75
C THR A 301 16.20 24.50 -1.92
N ASP A 302 15.38 25.54 -1.75
CA ASP A 302 15.28 26.62 -2.74
C ASP A 302 16.54 27.48 -2.69
N VAL A 303 17.22 27.59 -3.81
CA VAL A 303 18.47 28.36 -4.00
C VAL A 303 18.35 29.42 -5.08
N SER A 304 17.13 29.79 -5.46
CA SER A 304 16.84 30.79 -6.48
C SER A 304 17.52 32.15 -6.18
N GLU A 305 17.49 32.57 -4.91
CA GLU A 305 18.15 33.83 -4.47
C GLU A 305 19.68 33.75 -4.58
N VAL A 306 20.29 32.59 -4.27
CA VAL A 306 21.74 32.37 -4.37
C VAL A 306 22.20 32.56 -5.80
N PHE A 307 21.41 32.09 -6.77
CA PHE A 307 21.76 32.16 -8.20
C PHE A 307 21.00 33.22 -8.98
N ALA A 308 20.44 34.25 -8.31
CA ALA A 308 19.69 35.32 -8.96
C ALA A 308 20.51 36.11 -10.02
N LYS A 309 21.82 36.11 -9.87
CA LYS A 309 22.75 36.79 -10.79
C LYS A 309 23.64 35.82 -11.58
N SER A 310 23.31 34.53 -11.57
CA SER A 310 24.11 33.49 -12.19
C SER A 310 24.21 33.67 -13.72
N GLU A 311 25.40 33.52 -14.25
CA GLU A 311 25.65 33.49 -15.69
C GLU A 311 25.37 32.13 -16.34
N PHE A 312 25.01 31.13 -15.56
CA PHE A 312 24.61 29.81 -16.08
C PHE A 312 23.26 29.91 -16.80
N LYS A 313 23.29 29.74 -18.12
CA LYS A 313 22.13 29.99 -18.99
C LYS A 313 20.84 29.27 -18.54
N VAL A 314 20.95 28.03 -18.03
CA VAL A 314 19.77 27.24 -17.58
C VAL A 314 19.13 27.91 -16.36
N PHE A 315 19.92 28.37 -15.39
CA PHE A 315 19.43 29.04 -14.19
C PHE A 315 18.80 30.38 -14.53
N LYS A 316 19.48 31.15 -15.33
CA LYS A 316 19.03 32.48 -15.80
C LYS A 316 17.69 32.38 -16.53
N SER A 317 17.60 31.48 -17.53
CA SER A 317 16.36 31.29 -18.31
C SER A 317 15.19 30.81 -17.46
N ALA A 318 15.44 29.93 -16.45
CA ALA A 318 14.39 29.46 -15.55
C ALA A 318 13.82 30.58 -14.71
N LEU A 319 14.69 31.44 -14.12
CA LEU A 319 14.26 32.56 -13.30
C LEU A 319 13.57 33.67 -14.13
N GLU A 320 14.07 33.97 -15.34
CA GLU A 320 13.44 34.91 -16.27
C GLU A 320 12.03 34.48 -16.69
N ALA A 321 11.78 33.15 -16.74
CA ALA A 321 10.45 32.56 -17.02
C ALA A 321 9.56 32.49 -15.77
N GLY A 322 9.96 33.01 -14.61
CA GLY A 322 9.21 32.94 -13.36
C GLY A 322 9.27 31.57 -12.67
N GLY A 323 10.21 30.71 -13.08
CA GLY A 323 10.49 29.43 -12.43
C GLY A 323 11.36 29.57 -11.18
N VAL A 324 11.78 28.41 -10.65
CA VAL A 324 12.61 28.34 -9.43
C VAL A 324 13.84 27.46 -9.65
N ILE A 325 14.86 27.66 -8.83
CA ILE A 325 16.04 26.80 -8.75
C ILE A 325 16.03 26.15 -7.37
N LYS A 326 15.91 24.82 -7.33
CA LYS A 326 16.08 24.06 -6.09
C LYS A 326 17.18 23.01 -6.24
N CYS A 327 17.66 22.50 -5.10
CA CYS A 327 18.63 21.43 -5.07
C CYS A 327 18.32 20.43 -3.96
N ILE A 328 18.94 19.26 -4.05
CA ILE A 328 19.10 18.27 -2.98
C ILE A 328 20.57 17.95 -2.80
N VAL A 329 20.96 17.57 -1.58
CA VAL A 329 22.33 17.17 -1.23
C VAL A 329 22.35 15.66 -1.02
N ALA A 330 23.08 14.95 -1.87
CA ALA A 330 23.31 13.52 -1.72
C ALA A 330 24.62 13.29 -0.93
N PRO A 331 24.54 12.76 0.30
CA PRO A 331 25.70 12.63 1.17
C PRO A 331 26.69 11.61 0.59
N LYS A 332 27.98 11.90 0.73
CA LYS A 332 29.10 11.02 0.34
C LYS A 332 29.03 10.52 -1.12
N SER A 333 28.47 11.34 -2.01
CA SER A 333 28.24 10.97 -3.41
C SER A 333 29.08 11.75 -4.42
N ALA A 334 30.09 12.52 -3.95
CA ALA A 334 30.99 13.31 -4.81
C ALA A 334 31.83 12.46 -5.78
N GLU A 335 32.08 11.19 -5.44
CA GLU A 335 32.89 10.28 -6.24
C GLU A 335 32.10 9.45 -7.25
N MET A 336 30.81 9.75 -7.44
CA MET A 336 30.01 9.09 -8.49
C MET A 336 30.68 9.21 -9.85
N SER A 337 30.82 8.10 -10.53
CA SER A 337 31.41 8.05 -11.88
C SER A 337 30.57 8.82 -12.88
N ARG A 338 31.19 9.28 -13.98
CA ARG A 338 30.47 9.96 -15.06
C ARG A 338 29.30 9.12 -15.61
N LYS A 339 29.50 7.80 -15.72
CA LYS A 339 28.43 6.89 -16.18
C LYS A 339 27.23 6.87 -15.20
N GLU A 340 27.46 6.93 -13.89
CA GLU A 340 26.39 6.99 -12.89
C GLU A 340 25.68 8.36 -12.95
N LEU A 341 26.40 9.46 -13.10
CA LEU A 341 25.83 10.80 -13.26
C LEU A 341 25.01 10.94 -14.56
N ASP A 342 25.48 10.33 -15.67
CA ASP A 342 24.74 10.28 -16.93
C ASP A 342 23.44 9.46 -16.74
N ALA A 343 23.50 8.31 -16.07
CA ALA A 343 22.31 7.51 -15.73
C ALA A 343 21.33 8.26 -14.84
N LEU A 344 21.85 8.99 -13.83
CA LEU A 344 21.03 9.81 -12.95
C LEU A 344 20.35 10.98 -13.69
N THR A 345 21.02 11.52 -14.71
CA THR A 345 20.44 12.53 -15.61
C THR A 345 19.24 11.97 -16.39
N GLU A 346 19.31 10.74 -16.88
CA GLU A 346 18.18 10.09 -17.55
C GLU A 346 17.01 9.83 -16.57
N VAL A 347 17.31 9.49 -15.32
CA VAL A 347 16.28 9.42 -14.26
C VAL A 347 15.62 10.78 -14.05
N ALA A 348 16.40 11.88 -13.97
CA ALA A 348 15.85 13.23 -13.84
C ALA A 348 14.92 13.59 -15.03
N LYS A 349 15.32 13.23 -16.24
CA LYS A 349 14.50 13.44 -17.46
C LYS A 349 13.18 12.67 -17.42
N SER A 350 13.16 11.46 -16.85
CA SER A 350 11.92 10.68 -16.72
C SER A 350 10.89 11.36 -15.80
N PHE A 351 11.34 12.27 -14.94
CA PHE A 351 10.48 13.12 -14.11
C PHE A 351 10.13 14.48 -14.73
N GLY A 352 10.61 14.75 -15.95
CA GLY A 352 10.27 15.95 -16.73
C GLY A 352 11.37 17.01 -16.80
N ALA A 353 12.54 16.78 -16.21
CA ALA A 353 13.66 17.71 -16.33
C ALA A 353 14.26 17.69 -17.74
N LYS A 354 14.74 18.83 -18.22
CA LYS A 354 15.49 18.94 -19.50
C LYS A 354 16.95 18.49 -19.36
N GLY A 355 17.47 18.46 -18.13
CA GLY A 355 18.82 18.07 -17.77
C GLY A 355 19.01 18.10 -16.26
N MET A 356 20.17 17.71 -15.77
CA MET A 356 20.49 17.66 -14.36
C MET A 356 21.81 18.39 -14.08
N PRO A 357 21.77 19.69 -13.77
CA PRO A 357 22.95 20.41 -13.27
C PRO A 357 23.40 19.84 -11.92
N TYR A 358 24.72 19.78 -11.69
CA TYR A 358 25.26 19.27 -10.44
C TYR A 358 26.60 19.92 -10.06
N LEU A 359 26.92 19.86 -8.76
CA LEU A 359 28.20 20.18 -8.15
C LEU A 359 28.63 19.07 -7.20
N THR A 360 29.87 18.68 -7.24
CA THR A 360 30.51 17.86 -6.20
C THR A 360 31.35 18.78 -5.30
N VAL A 361 31.22 18.60 -3.99
CA VAL A 361 31.99 19.36 -3.00
C VAL A 361 33.28 18.59 -2.69
N THR A 362 34.42 19.17 -2.98
CA THR A 362 35.75 18.58 -2.72
C THR A 362 36.54 19.45 -1.74
N ALA A 363 37.66 18.88 -1.22
CA ALA A 363 38.56 19.65 -0.35
C ALA A 363 39.20 20.89 -1.05
N GLU A 364 39.31 20.82 -2.38
CA GLU A 364 39.91 21.88 -3.22
C GLU A 364 38.87 22.89 -3.74
N GLY A 365 37.57 22.69 -3.44
CA GLY A 365 36.49 23.55 -3.94
C GLY A 365 35.32 22.74 -4.50
N VAL A 366 34.68 23.20 -5.56
CA VAL A 366 33.56 22.51 -6.22
C VAL A 366 33.96 22.10 -7.64
N LYS A 367 33.47 20.90 -8.08
CA LYS A 367 33.61 20.40 -9.45
C LYS A 367 32.20 20.03 -9.98
N GLY A 368 32.01 19.92 -11.27
CA GLY A 368 30.74 19.50 -11.85
C GLY A 368 30.30 20.33 -13.04
N SER A 369 29.07 20.07 -13.52
CA SER A 369 28.55 20.68 -14.74
C SER A 369 28.38 22.20 -14.66
N VAL A 370 28.14 22.76 -13.48
CA VAL A 370 27.94 24.19 -13.28
C VAL A 370 29.13 24.88 -12.61
N ALA A 371 30.21 24.17 -12.26
CA ALA A 371 31.33 24.69 -11.50
C ALA A 371 32.01 25.92 -12.14
N LYS A 372 32.02 25.99 -13.48
CA LYS A 372 32.62 27.12 -14.24
C LYS A 372 31.78 28.40 -14.20
N PHE A 373 30.55 28.34 -13.78
CA PHE A 373 29.57 29.40 -13.82
C PHE A 373 29.18 29.92 -12.44
N VAL A 374 29.74 29.35 -11.39
CA VAL A 374 29.46 29.77 -10.00
C VAL A 374 30.63 30.52 -9.40
N THR A 375 30.34 31.59 -8.68
CA THR A 375 31.35 32.38 -7.95
C THR A 375 31.65 31.77 -6.58
N GLU A 376 32.75 32.14 -5.96
CA GLU A 376 33.09 31.72 -4.59
C GLU A 376 32.03 32.15 -3.58
N GLU A 377 31.42 33.33 -3.76
CA GLU A 377 30.33 33.83 -2.93
C GLU A 377 29.07 32.98 -3.06
N GLU A 378 28.69 32.61 -4.28
CA GLU A 378 27.54 31.70 -4.54
C GLU A 378 27.78 30.33 -3.93
N VAL A 379 28.99 29.77 -4.04
CA VAL A 379 29.37 28.48 -3.42
C VAL A 379 29.29 28.56 -1.90
N ALA A 380 29.79 29.65 -1.29
CA ALA A 380 29.72 29.84 0.16
C ALA A 380 28.27 29.94 0.64
N ALA A 381 27.43 30.73 -0.05
CA ALA A 381 26.01 30.89 0.24
C ALA A 381 25.25 29.56 0.06
N LEU A 382 25.54 28.81 -1.01
CA LEU A 382 24.97 27.50 -1.26
C LEU A 382 25.28 26.52 -0.13
N LYS A 383 26.55 26.41 0.26
CA LYS A 383 26.97 25.52 1.37
C LYS A 383 26.31 25.91 2.70
N SER A 384 26.26 27.20 2.99
CA SER A 384 25.59 27.71 4.20
C SER A 384 24.10 27.36 4.23
N LYS A 385 23.42 27.48 3.08
CA LYS A 385 21.97 27.22 2.97
C LYS A 385 21.63 25.76 2.97
N THR A 386 22.49 24.90 2.39
CA THR A 386 22.24 23.48 2.21
C THR A 386 22.89 22.57 3.25
N GLY A 387 23.88 23.06 3.98
CA GLY A 387 24.72 22.27 4.87
C GLY A 387 25.64 21.27 4.14
N ALA A 388 25.88 21.46 2.84
CA ALA A 388 26.69 20.52 2.06
C ALA A 388 28.15 20.53 2.51
N GLU A 389 28.70 19.33 2.72
CA GLU A 389 30.05 19.08 3.19
C GLU A 389 30.94 18.49 2.10
N VAL A 390 32.27 18.42 2.39
CA VAL A 390 33.23 17.76 1.51
C VAL A 390 32.86 16.28 1.36
N GLY A 391 32.75 15.82 0.12
CA GLY A 391 32.31 14.46 -0.21
C GLY A 391 30.88 14.39 -0.72
N ASP A 392 30.10 15.49 -0.66
CA ASP A 392 28.70 15.51 -1.08
C ASP A 392 28.54 15.86 -2.56
N LEU A 393 27.45 15.39 -3.13
CA LEU A 393 26.94 15.75 -4.46
C LEU A 393 25.70 16.62 -4.29
N ILE A 394 25.71 17.82 -4.88
CA ILE A 394 24.55 18.70 -4.95
C ILE A 394 23.95 18.59 -6.35
N VAL A 395 22.68 18.20 -6.42
CA VAL A 395 21.93 18.05 -7.66
C VAL A 395 20.87 19.14 -7.75
N PHE A 396 20.78 19.82 -8.90
CA PHE A 396 19.87 20.95 -9.11
C PHE A 396 18.78 20.59 -10.12
N ALA A 397 17.63 21.25 -9.96
CA ALA A 397 16.63 21.40 -11.00
C ALA A 397 16.23 22.88 -11.10
N ALA A 398 16.03 23.35 -12.33
CA ALA A 398 15.68 24.72 -12.64
C ALA A 398 14.65 24.74 -13.77
N ASP A 399 13.40 25.03 -13.45
CA ASP A 399 12.26 25.11 -14.37
C ASP A 399 11.03 25.67 -13.61
N ALA A 400 9.82 25.52 -14.17
CA ALA A 400 8.57 25.74 -13.46
C ALA A 400 8.54 24.92 -12.15
N LYS A 401 7.99 25.49 -11.07
CA LYS A 401 8.02 24.92 -9.72
C LYS A 401 7.51 23.46 -9.65
N ALA A 402 6.45 23.14 -10.40
CA ALA A 402 5.90 21.78 -10.44
C ALA A 402 6.90 20.76 -11.01
N VAL A 403 7.61 21.13 -12.10
CA VAL A 403 8.65 20.28 -12.72
C VAL A 403 9.82 20.10 -11.78
N VAL A 404 10.28 21.17 -11.12
CA VAL A 404 11.39 21.13 -10.15
C VAL A 404 11.06 20.22 -8.97
N ASN A 405 9.89 20.39 -8.36
CA ASN A 405 9.44 19.58 -7.24
C ASN A 405 9.33 18.10 -7.63
N LYS A 406 8.67 17.78 -8.75
CA LYS A 406 8.52 16.40 -9.25
C LYS A 406 9.88 15.75 -9.53
N THR A 407 10.80 16.48 -10.16
CA THR A 407 12.14 15.99 -10.49
C THR A 407 12.96 15.69 -9.24
N LEU A 408 13.09 16.67 -8.35
CA LEU A 408 13.91 16.51 -7.14
C LEU A 408 13.28 15.55 -6.13
N GLY A 409 11.95 15.52 -6.02
CA GLY A 409 11.22 14.51 -5.23
C GLY A 409 11.48 13.09 -5.71
N GLY A 410 11.47 12.87 -7.04
CA GLY A 410 11.81 11.58 -7.64
C GLY A 410 13.28 11.20 -7.43
N LEU A 411 14.21 12.14 -7.65
CA LEU A 411 15.64 11.91 -7.38
C LEU A 411 15.92 11.64 -5.91
N ARG A 412 15.22 12.30 -4.99
CA ARG A 412 15.31 12.05 -3.55
C ARG A 412 15.01 10.58 -3.22
N LEU A 413 13.95 10.00 -3.79
CA LEU A 413 13.61 8.59 -3.60
C LEU A 413 14.63 7.65 -4.28
N TRP A 414 15.14 8.04 -5.44
CA TRP A 414 16.21 7.27 -6.10
C TRP A 414 17.47 7.21 -5.22
N PHE A 415 17.90 8.33 -4.63
CA PHE A 415 19.04 8.35 -3.70
C PHE A 415 18.77 7.57 -2.41
N ARG A 416 17.53 7.62 -1.89
CA ARG A 416 17.12 6.77 -0.75
C ARG A 416 17.48 5.31 -0.99
N ASP A 417 17.10 4.78 -2.15
CA ASP A 417 17.29 3.37 -2.49
C ASP A 417 18.77 3.09 -2.84
N LYS A 418 19.40 3.96 -3.61
CA LYS A 418 20.80 3.81 -4.02
C LYS A 418 21.78 3.84 -2.83
N LEU A 419 21.52 4.70 -1.86
CA LEU A 419 22.39 4.91 -0.69
C LEU A 419 21.87 4.18 0.56
N ASN A 420 20.76 3.44 0.45
CA ASN A 420 20.12 2.72 1.57
C ASN A 420 19.88 3.64 2.78
N LEU A 421 19.30 4.82 2.56
CA LEU A 421 19.12 5.85 3.59
C LEU A 421 17.96 5.58 4.53
N ALA A 422 17.00 4.74 4.15
CA ALA A 422 15.77 4.51 4.90
C ALA A 422 15.82 3.18 5.64
N ASP A 423 15.64 3.22 6.96
CA ASP A 423 15.44 2.03 7.77
C ASP A 423 14.07 1.41 7.42
N LYS A 424 14.07 0.16 6.96
CA LYS A 424 12.87 -0.58 6.58
C LYS A 424 11.93 -0.87 7.74
N ASP A 425 12.47 -1.01 8.96
CA ASP A 425 11.70 -1.31 10.16
C ASP A 425 11.11 -0.05 10.82
N LEU A 426 11.44 1.13 10.26
CA LEU A 426 10.90 2.41 10.72
C LEU A 426 9.64 2.79 9.92
N MET A 427 8.54 3.01 10.63
CA MET A 427 7.26 3.49 10.11
C MET A 427 7.14 4.99 10.38
N ALA A 428 7.36 5.80 9.37
CA ALA A 428 7.36 7.25 9.47
C ALA A 428 6.00 7.82 9.04
N PHE A 429 4.99 7.66 9.90
CA PHE A 429 3.68 8.25 9.67
C PHE A 429 3.71 9.77 9.83
N ALA A 430 2.92 10.44 9.01
CA ALA A 430 2.62 11.86 9.14
C ALA A 430 1.24 12.17 8.57
N TRP A 431 0.69 13.29 9.02
CA TRP A 431 -0.51 13.90 8.47
C TRP A 431 -0.13 14.98 7.48
N VAL A 432 -0.63 14.90 6.26
CA VAL A 432 -0.60 15.99 5.30
C VAL A 432 -1.96 16.67 5.31
N VAL A 433 -1.98 17.97 5.49
CA VAL A 433 -3.20 18.76 5.72
C VAL A 433 -3.18 20.03 4.87
N ASP A 434 -4.29 20.77 4.88
CA ASP A 434 -4.43 22.05 4.20
C ASP A 434 -4.17 21.95 2.69
N PHE A 435 -4.84 20.99 2.06
CA PHE A 435 -4.82 20.80 0.60
C PHE A 435 -5.56 21.95 -0.11
N PRO A 436 -5.17 22.29 -1.35
CA PRO A 436 -6.02 23.07 -2.23
C PRO A 436 -7.40 22.37 -2.35
N PHE A 437 -8.44 23.16 -2.50
CA PHE A 437 -9.78 22.62 -2.69
C PHE A 437 -10.05 22.25 -4.15
N PHE A 438 -9.56 23.09 -5.07
CA PHE A 438 -9.63 22.91 -6.50
C PHE A 438 -8.26 22.81 -7.13
N ALA A 439 -8.16 21.98 -8.18
CA ALA A 439 -7.07 21.94 -9.13
C ALA A 439 -7.54 22.42 -10.51
N TRP A 440 -6.74 23.21 -11.18
CA TRP A 440 -7.02 23.62 -12.56
C TRP A 440 -6.50 22.55 -13.52
N ASN A 441 -7.40 22.01 -14.35
CA ASN A 441 -7.03 21.07 -15.40
C ASN A 441 -6.80 21.80 -16.72
N GLU A 442 -5.55 21.83 -17.19
CA GLU A 442 -5.16 22.49 -18.43
C GLU A 442 -5.74 21.82 -19.69
N GLU A 443 -6.01 20.51 -19.64
CA GLU A 443 -6.56 19.79 -20.80
C GLU A 443 -8.05 20.06 -20.98
N THR A 444 -8.80 20.06 -19.89
CA THR A 444 -10.25 20.30 -19.91
C THR A 444 -10.62 21.78 -19.76
N GLN A 445 -9.64 22.66 -19.43
CA GLN A 445 -9.83 24.08 -19.12
C GLN A 445 -10.92 24.31 -18.07
N ALA A 446 -10.93 23.48 -17.02
CA ALA A 446 -11.95 23.48 -15.97
C ALA A 446 -11.31 23.24 -14.58
N TRP A 447 -12.05 23.69 -13.57
CA TRP A 447 -11.72 23.34 -12.19
C TRP A 447 -12.16 21.90 -11.88
N GLU A 448 -11.29 21.15 -11.25
CA GLU A 448 -11.55 19.82 -10.71
C GLU A 448 -11.38 19.84 -9.19
N SER A 449 -12.02 18.91 -8.49
CA SER A 449 -11.79 18.72 -7.07
C SER A 449 -10.44 18.03 -6.86
N GLU A 450 -9.59 18.57 -5.98
CA GLU A 450 -8.30 17.94 -5.66
C GLU A 450 -8.48 16.56 -5.00
N HIS A 451 -9.49 16.39 -4.14
CA HIS A 451 -9.85 15.12 -3.51
C HIS A 451 -11.14 14.55 -4.10
N HIS A 452 -12.28 14.90 -3.52
CA HIS A 452 -13.59 14.50 -3.98
C HIS A 452 -14.64 15.59 -3.69
N PRO A 453 -15.77 15.61 -4.42
CA PRO A 453 -16.74 16.72 -4.38
C PRO A 453 -17.54 16.84 -3.06
N PHE A 454 -17.36 15.94 -2.11
CA PHE A 454 -18.03 15.97 -0.81
C PHE A 454 -17.15 16.55 0.31
N THR A 455 -15.92 16.94 0.01
CA THR A 455 -14.97 17.56 0.95
C THR A 455 -15.45 18.95 1.35
N MET A 456 -15.35 19.29 2.64
CA MET A 456 -15.68 20.62 3.14
C MET A 456 -14.57 21.61 2.79
N PRO A 457 -14.89 22.76 2.18
CA PRO A 457 -13.92 23.87 2.09
C PRO A 457 -13.71 24.49 3.47
N LYS A 458 -12.58 25.13 3.69
CA LYS A 458 -12.43 25.99 4.86
C LYS A 458 -13.46 27.11 4.82
N MET A 459 -14.21 27.27 5.91
CA MET A 459 -15.36 28.20 5.95
C MET A 459 -14.96 29.66 5.69
N GLU A 460 -13.75 30.05 6.10
CA GLU A 460 -13.19 31.37 5.84
C GLU A 460 -12.90 31.62 4.35
N ASP A 461 -12.76 30.57 3.54
CA ASP A 461 -12.44 30.66 2.12
C ASP A 461 -13.70 30.62 1.21
N LEU A 462 -14.89 30.33 1.77
CA LEU A 462 -16.15 30.30 0.99
C LEU A 462 -16.37 31.56 0.11
N PRO A 463 -16.06 32.78 0.56
CA PRO A 463 -16.20 33.98 -0.29
C PRO A 463 -15.29 33.98 -1.52
N LYS A 464 -14.20 33.20 -1.52
CA LYS A 464 -13.26 33.11 -2.64
C LYS A 464 -13.74 32.21 -3.78
N PHE A 465 -14.77 31.38 -3.57
CA PHE A 465 -15.29 30.47 -4.60
C PHE A 465 -15.56 31.16 -5.94
N ASP A 466 -16.16 32.35 -5.89
CA ASP A 466 -16.54 33.09 -7.08
C ASP A 466 -15.44 34.02 -7.60
N THR A 467 -14.45 34.36 -6.77
CA THR A 467 -13.45 35.40 -7.09
C THR A 467 -12.07 34.81 -7.34
N ASN A 468 -11.66 33.79 -6.57
CA ASN A 468 -10.33 33.18 -6.65
C ASN A 468 -10.35 31.71 -6.21
N PRO A 469 -10.94 30.79 -6.99
CA PRO A 469 -11.09 29.38 -6.64
C PRO A 469 -9.75 28.70 -6.30
N GLY A 470 -8.66 29.09 -6.95
CA GLY A 470 -7.31 28.54 -6.71
C GLY A 470 -6.71 28.85 -5.33
N GLU A 471 -7.31 29.76 -4.56
CA GLU A 471 -6.90 30.10 -3.18
C GLU A 471 -7.83 29.51 -2.11
N VAL A 472 -8.75 28.65 -2.49
CA VAL A 472 -9.62 27.95 -1.56
C VAL A 472 -8.90 26.71 -1.05
N PHE A 473 -8.82 26.55 0.27
CA PHE A 473 -8.29 25.36 0.92
C PHE A 473 -9.44 24.46 1.40
N SER A 474 -9.14 23.18 1.45
CA SER A 474 -10.06 22.14 1.91
C SER A 474 -9.75 21.71 3.35
N ASP A 475 -10.75 21.12 4.00
CA ASP A 475 -10.58 20.42 5.27
C ASP A 475 -10.34 18.93 5.03
N ALA A 476 -9.49 18.66 4.03
CA ALA A 476 -8.96 17.33 3.71
C ALA A 476 -7.69 17.05 4.49
N TYR A 477 -7.40 15.77 4.64
CA TYR A 477 -6.19 15.27 5.32
C TYR A 477 -5.84 13.88 4.81
N ASP A 478 -4.54 13.67 4.55
CA ASP A 478 -3.99 12.39 4.16
C ASP A 478 -3.07 11.83 5.25
N MET A 479 -3.20 10.54 5.51
CA MET A 479 -2.24 9.78 6.28
C MET A 479 -1.19 9.26 5.33
N VAL A 480 0.06 9.64 5.53
CA VAL A 480 1.19 9.20 4.73
C VAL A 480 2.18 8.39 5.56
N CYS A 481 2.84 7.42 4.94
CA CYS A 481 3.89 6.63 5.59
C CYS A 481 4.91 6.15 4.55
N ASN A 482 6.19 6.38 4.80
CA ASN A 482 7.30 5.84 4.01
C ASN A 482 7.22 6.11 2.50
N GLY A 483 6.64 7.25 2.11
CA GLY A 483 6.47 7.63 0.70
C GLY A 483 5.16 7.13 0.06
N TYR A 484 4.26 6.56 0.84
CA TYR A 484 2.93 6.12 0.40
C TYR A 484 1.83 6.92 1.07
N GLU A 485 0.79 7.23 0.32
CA GLU A 485 -0.50 7.65 0.84
C GLU A 485 -1.21 6.41 1.39
N MET A 486 -1.38 6.36 2.70
CA MET A 486 -2.00 5.23 3.39
C MET A 486 -3.50 5.36 3.47
N ALA A 487 -3.99 6.58 3.54
CA ALA A 487 -5.40 6.92 3.62
C ALA A 487 -5.64 8.37 3.24
N SER A 488 -6.80 8.65 2.70
CA SER A 488 -7.33 9.99 2.51
C SER A 488 -8.65 10.15 3.26
N GLY A 489 -8.90 11.34 3.76
CA GLY A 489 -10.11 11.69 4.47
C GLY A 489 -10.39 13.19 4.45
N SER A 490 -11.58 13.56 4.91
CA SER A 490 -11.96 14.97 5.07
C SER A 490 -13.12 15.13 6.06
N ILE A 491 -13.32 16.36 6.52
CA ILE A 491 -14.63 16.79 6.98
C ILE A 491 -15.52 16.95 5.74
N ARG A 492 -16.78 16.53 5.83
CA ARG A 492 -17.69 16.46 4.70
C ARG A 492 -18.59 17.69 4.63
N ILE A 493 -18.97 18.07 3.42
CA ILE A 493 -20.06 19.01 3.23
C ILE A 493 -21.33 18.34 3.74
N HIS A 494 -22.02 18.94 4.70
CA HIS A 494 -23.30 18.50 5.24
C HIS A 494 -24.43 19.51 4.98
N ARG A 495 -24.10 20.64 4.34
CA ARG A 495 -25.02 21.70 3.95
C ARG A 495 -25.32 21.63 2.46
N ARG A 496 -26.60 21.55 2.13
CA ARG A 496 -27.09 21.46 0.74
C ARG A 496 -26.64 22.64 -0.13
N ASP A 497 -26.68 23.86 0.40
CA ASP A 497 -26.32 25.08 -0.33
C ASP A 497 -24.81 25.06 -0.75
N ILE A 498 -23.93 24.65 0.14
CA ILE A 498 -22.48 24.52 -0.14
C ILE A 498 -22.25 23.39 -1.16
N GLN A 499 -22.92 22.24 -0.99
CA GLN A 499 -22.78 21.10 -1.89
C GLN A 499 -23.26 21.42 -3.32
N MET A 500 -24.36 22.13 -3.46
CA MET A 500 -24.84 22.59 -4.76
C MET A 500 -23.83 23.52 -5.42
N LYS A 501 -23.31 24.49 -4.68
CA LYS A 501 -22.29 25.40 -5.20
C LYS A 501 -21.03 24.67 -5.66
N MET A 502 -20.58 23.67 -4.89
CA MET A 502 -19.44 22.83 -5.27
C MET A 502 -19.68 22.11 -6.60
N PHE A 503 -20.83 21.46 -6.77
CA PHE A 503 -21.16 20.76 -8.01
C PHE A 503 -21.24 21.70 -9.23
N GLN A 504 -21.79 22.91 -9.04
CA GLN A 504 -21.85 23.92 -10.10
C GLN A 504 -20.46 24.40 -10.51
N MET A 505 -19.54 24.58 -9.55
CA MET A 505 -18.14 24.93 -9.83
C MET A 505 -17.41 23.84 -10.65
N LEU A 506 -17.79 22.57 -10.48
CA LEU A 506 -17.31 21.44 -11.27
C LEU A 506 -18.00 21.31 -12.64
N GLY A 507 -18.85 22.26 -13.02
CA GLY A 507 -19.52 22.29 -14.31
C GLY A 507 -20.69 21.32 -14.46
N LEU A 508 -21.21 20.75 -13.37
CA LEU A 508 -22.36 19.84 -13.42
C LEU A 508 -23.66 20.64 -13.61
N SER A 509 -24.50 20.19 -14.52
CA SER A 509 -25.86 20.76 -14.67
C SER A 509 -26.78 20.33 -13.52
N ASP A 510 -27.80 21.12 -13.23
CA ASP A 510 -28.81 20.77 -12.19
C ASP A 510 -29.45 19.40 -12.47
N ALA A 511 -29.67 19.05 -13.74
CA ALA A 511 -30.17 17.73 -14.13
C ALA A 511 -29.22 16.60 -13.79
N ASP A 512 -27.92 16.78 -14.05
CA ASP A 512 -26.87 15.80 -13.70
C ASP A 512 -26.72 15.66 -12.19
N ILE A 513 -26.73 16.78 -11.48
CA ILE A 513 -26.67 16.82 -10.01
C ILE A 513 -27.85 16.02 -9.43
N GLN A 514 -29.06 16.30 -9.90
CA GLN A 514 -30.24 15.59 -9.42
C GLN A 514 -30.20 14.09 -9.77
N ALA A 515 -29.78 13.74 -10.96
CA ALA A 515 -29.68 12.34 -11.39
C ALA A 515 -28.64 11.54 -10.60
N LYS A 516 -27.47 12.13 -10.32
CA LYS A 516 -26.35 11.45 -9.66
C LYS A 516 -26.41 11.53 -8.13
N PHE A 517 -26.77 12.68 -7.57
CA PHE A 517 -26.63 13.02 -6.15
C PHE A 517 -27.95 13.46 -5.48
N GLY A 518 -29.08 13.47 -6.20
CA GLY A 518 -30.37 13.97 -5.69
C GLY A 518 -30.76 13.33 -4.35
N HIS A 519 -30.60 12.01 -4.21
CA HIS A 519 -30.92 11.28 -2.98
C HIS A 519 -30.07 11.73 -1.77
N MET A 520 -28.83 12.12 -1.98
CA MET A 520 -27.94 12.61 -0.91
C MET A 520 -28.29 14.07 -0.55
N LEU A 521 -28.54 14.92 -1.56
CA LEU A 521 -28.94 16.30 -1.34
C LEU A 521 -30.29 16.39 -0.63
N GLU A 522 -31.26 15.51 -0.97
CA GLU A 522 -32.51 15.37 -0.28
C GLU A 522 -32.33 14.96 1.18
N ALA A 523 -31.46 13.96 1.43
CA ALA A 523 -31.13 13.52 2.80
C ALA A 523 -30.58 14.65 3.67
N PHE A 524 -29.77 15.56 3.10
CA PHE A 524 -29.22 16.70 3.85
C PHE A 524 -30.32 17.69 4.32
N GLU A 525 -31.47 17.70 3.67
CA GLU A 525 -32.63 18.52 4.09
C GLU A 525 -33.28 17.98 5.37
N TYR A 526 -33.05 16.71 5.72
CA TYR A 526 -33.55 16.09 6.94
C TYR A 526 -32.62 16.18 8.14
N GLY A 527 -31.64 17.08 8.12
CA GLY A 527 -30.80 17.39 9.26
C GLY A 527 -29.50 16.57 9.31
N ALA A 528 -28.70 16.65 8.26
CA ALA A 528 -27.37 16.05 8.26
C ALA A 528 -26.46 16.68 9.34
N PRO A 529 -25.86 15.89 10.24
CA PRO A 529 -24.91 16.41 11.23
C PRO A 529 -23.59 16.81 10.55
N PRO A 530 -22.78 17.70 11.15
CA PRO A 530 -21.36 17.79 10.81
C PRO A 530 -20.71 16.43 10.95
N HIS A 531 -19.97 15.96 9.95
CA HIS A 531 -19.35 14.64 9.97
C HIS A 531 -18.06 14.62 9.16
N GLY A 532 -17.23 13.63 9.44
CA GLY A 532 -15.97 13.40 8.77
C GLY A 532 -15.49 11.96 8.91
N GLY A 533 -14.58 11.57 8.07
CA GLY A 533 -14.09 10.21 8.07
C GLY A 533 -12.87 10.01 7.19
N MET A 534 -12.44 8.77 7.11
CA MET A 534 -11.23 8.37 6.41
C MET A 534 -11.35 6.94 5.87
N ALA A 535 -10.54 6.62 4.86
CA ALA A 535 -10.53 5.30 4.24
C ALA A 535 -9.11 4.73 4.09
N PRO A 536 -8.49 4.21 5.18
CA PRO A 536 -7.19 3.55 5.13
C PRO A 536 -7.15 2.30 4.25
N GLY A 537 -6.15 2.24 3.35
CA GLY A 537 -5.88 1.09 2.49
C GLY A 537 -5.23 -0.07 3.25
N ILE A 538 -5.95 -1.16 3.47
CA ILE A 538 -5.44 -2.32 4.22
C ILE A 538 -4.32 -3.02 3.45
N ASP A 539 -4.47 -3.21 2.15
CA ASP A 539 -3.48 -3.92 1.34
C ASP A 539 -2.11 -3.23 1.39
N ARG A 540 -2.10 -1.90 1.29
CA ARG A 540 -0.88 -1.09 1.36
C ARG A 540 -0.24 -1.13 2.75
N LEU A 541 -1.05 -1.11 3.81
CA LEU A 541 -0.56 -1.27 5.18
C LEU A 541 0.14 -2.62 5.38
N ILE A 542 -0.51 -3.72 4.96
CA ILE A 542 0.08 -5.06 5.11
C ILE A 542 1.36 -5.19 4.28
N MET A 543 1.40 -4.60 3.07
CA MET A 543 2.60 -4.55 2.23
C MET A 543 3.79 -3.92 2.99
N LEU A 544 3.59 -2.77 3.63
CA LEU A 544 4.64 -2.11 4.41
C LEU A 544 5.03 -2.87 5.66
N LEU A 545 4.07 -3.44 6.40
CA LEU A 545 4.35 -4.21 7.61
C LEU A 545 5.08 -5.52 7.32
N ALA A 546 4.84 -6.12 6.16
CA ALA A 546 5.44 -7.37 5.72
C ALA A 546 6.74 -7.20 4.92
N ASP A 547 7.18 -5.95 4.65
CA ASP A 547 8.31 -5.63 3.75
C ASP A 547 8.16 -6.22 2.35
N GLU A 548 6.93 -6.23 1.83
CA GLU A 548 6.64 -6.77 0.50
C GLU A 548 6.80 -5.70 -0.60
N PRO A 549 7.29 -6.09 -1.79
CA PRO A 549 7.56 -5.13 -2.87
C PRO A 549 6.28 -4.61 -3.55
N ASN A 550 5.16 -5.30 -3.40
CA ASN A 550 3.88 -4.93 -3.99
C ASN A 550 2.70 -5.59 -3.25
N ILE A 551 1.50 -5.05 -3.45
CA ILE A 551 0.29 -5.53 -2.75
C ILE A 551 -0.18 -6.92 -3.21
N ARG A 552 0.26 -7.44 -4.35
CA ARG A 552 -0.09 -8.80 -4.82
C ARG A 552 0.47 -9.89 -3.91
N GLU A 553 1.54 -9.61 -3.18
CA GLU A 553 2.10 -10.53 -2.19
C GLU A 553 1.26 -10.63 -0.90
N VAL A 554 0.36 -9.67 -0.66
CA VAL A 554 -0.46 -9.60 0.56
C VAL A 554 -1.96 -9.77 0.31
N ILE A 555 -2.36 -10.05 -0.93
CA ILE A 555 -3.71 -10.40 -1.35
C ILE A 555 -3.72 -11.88 -1.73
N ALA A 556 -4.70 -12.65 -1.23
CA ALA A 556 -4.74 -14.10 -1.48
C ALA A 556 -4.79 -14.44 -2.98
N PHE A 557 -5.70 -13.82 -3.72
CA PHE A 557 -5.91 -14.04 -5.16
C PHE A 557 -5.97 -12.71 -5.91
N PRO A 558 -4.82 -12.05 -6.15
CA PRO A 558 -4.77 -10.79 -6.87
C PRO A 558 -4.84 -11.00 -8.38
N LYS A 559 -5.17 -9.94 -9.13
CA LYS A 559 -4.93 -9.87 -10.56
C LYS A 559 -3.43 -9.63 -10.83
N ASN A 560 -2.93 -10.07 -11.98
CA ASN A 560 -1.58 -9.72 -12.44
C ASN A 560 -1.51 -8.25 -12.88
N GLN A 561 -0.34 -7.80 -13.32
CA GLN A 561 -0.14 -6.41 -13.77
C GLN A 561 -0.99 -6.01 -14.98
N ALA A 562 -1.45 -6.98 -15.78
CA ALA A 562 -2.37 -6.75 -16.90
C ALA A 562 -3.86 -6.80 -16.51
N GLY A 563 -4.18 -6.87 -15.22
CA GLY A 563 -5.57 -6.93 -14.73
C GLY A 563 -6.24 -8.30 -14.86
N ARG A 564 -5.47 -9.37 -15.13
CA ARG A 564 -6.02 -10.72 -15.33
C ARG A 564 -5.82 -11.60 -14.11
N ASP A 565 -6.84 -12.40 -13.81
CA ASP A 565 -6.70 -13.57 -12.96
C ASP A 565 -6.25 -14.75 -13.82
N VAL A 566 -4.95 -15.06 -13.77
CA VAL A 566 -4.35 -16.13 -14.60
C VAL A 566 -4.59 -17.54 -14.05
N MET A 567 -5.11 -17.65 -12.83
CA MET A 567 -5.51 -18.94 -12.22
C MET A 567 -6.90 -19.37 -12.69
N ALA A 568 -7.85 -18.44 -12.67
CA ALA A 568 -9.24 -18.68 -13.04
C ALA A 568 -9.58 -18.25 -14.47
N ASP A 569 -8.60 -17.71 -15.21
CA ASP A 569 -8.74 -17.17 -16.57
C ASP A 569 -9.85 -16.10 -16.68
N ALA A 570 -9.83 -15.15 -15.74
CA ALA A 570 -10.76 -14.02 -15.76
C ALA A 570 -10.03 -12.69 -16.13
N PRO A 571 -10.68 -11.77 -16.90
CA PRO A 571 -12.02 -11.92 -17.49
C PRO A 571 -12.05 -12.97 -18.61
N SER A 572 -13.21 -13.60 -18.79
CA SER A 572 -13.45 -14.62 -19.80
C SER A 572 -14.65 -14.26 -20.69
N GLU A 573 -14.78 -14.94 -21.82
CA GLU A 573 -15.95 -14.80 -22.70
C GLU A 573 -17.22 -15.26 -21.98
N VAL A 574 -18.34 -14.63 -22.32
CA VAL A 574 -19.68 -15.01 -21.83
C VAL A 574 -20.48 -15.67 -22.95
N GLU A 575 -21.36 -16.59 -22.58
CA GLU A 575 -22.21 -17.30 -23.54
C GLU A 575 -23.17 -16.32 -24.27
N PRO A 576 -23.40 -16.50 -25.59
CA PRO A 576 -24.33 -15.65 -26.36
C PRO A 576 -25.75 -15.60 -25.76
N LYS A 577 -26.19 -16.67 -25.10
CA LYS A 577 -27.47 -16.73 -24.41
C LYS A 577 -27.53 -15.71 -23.26
N GLN A 578 -26.49 -15.60 -22.46
CA GLN A 578 -26.41 -14.62 -21.36
C GLN A 578 -26.42 -13.19 -21.89
N LEU A 579 -25.66 -12.90 -22.96
CA LEU A 579 -25.68 -11.57 -23.60
C LEU A 579 -27.09 -11.20 -24.09
N LYS A 580 -27.79 -12.17 -24.71
CA LYS A 580 -29.18 -11.95 -25.15
C LYS A 580 -30.13 -11.68 -23.97
N GLU A 581 -29.98 -12.41 -22.86
CA GLU A 581 -30.77 -12.20 -21.64
C GLU A 581 -30.49 -10.85 -20.98
N LEU A 582 -29.26 -10.31 -21.14
CA LEU A 582 -28.84 -8.99 -20.66
C LEU A 582 -29.14 -7.88 -21.67
N HIS A 583 -29.70 -8.18 -22.83
CA HIS A 583 -29.96 -7.25 -23.92
C HIS A 583 -28.69 -6.53 -24.44
N ILE A 584 -27.53 -7.16 -24.38
CA ILE A 584 -26.22 -6.63 -24.79
C ILE A 584 -25.84 -7.21 -26.16
N LYS A 585 -25.30 -6.35 -27.04
CA LYS A 585 -24.68 -6.71 -28.31
C LYS A 585 -23.31 -6.05 -28.41
N PHE A 586 -22.35 -6.77 -28.94
CA PHE A 586 -21.08 -6.16 -29.34
C PHE A 586 -21.30 -5.35 -30.63
N SER A 587 -20.73 -4.16 -30.70
CA SER A 587 -20.77 -3.28 -31.86
C SER A 587 -19.76 -3.71 -32.92
#